data_299f6eff4e35666a5ffe1e24e3d965a7
#
_entry.id   299f6eff4e35666a5ffe1e24e3d965a7
#
_cell.length_a   1.000
_cell.length_b   1.000
_cell.length_c   1.000
_cell.angle_alpha   90.00
_cell.angle_beta   90.00
_cell.angle_gamma   90.00
#
_symmetry.space_group_name_H-M   'P 1'
#
loop_
_entity.id
_entity.type
_entity.pdbx_description
1 polymer ?
#
loop_
_entity_poly.entity_id
_entity_poly.type
_entity_poly.pdbx_seq_one_letter_code
_entity_poly.pdbx_strand_id
1 'polypeptide(L)'
;MKFQEIIKRIKERNAGVVIAIMSLLLMPFSCSAQDFSVASFRLLPNDVSAFIDNVRDLNDEACALMKIEAPSDFAFSTPLGIVKRKDEVGEIWLYLPKGTKMLTLKHPEWGVIRDYKLDKPLESRMTYELKLNLPKPTISEVHDTIVEVKTVTDTITISRTKPKMPLSIYTLATVALHQDGPSYGIFFAMMKRHGFFLHASSDLRTIGNTEGNCQKDGSIDDNGTKPYFTGETRHSNYTLTLGAIHHISRNIRFFEGIGYGRCATAWQRSESEGGGYLLNEGLTHKGISAEAGVLASFNRFTMTASTITIAGKQWQGCIGLGIKIF
;
A
#
# COMPACT_ATOMS: atom_id res chain seq x y z
N MET A 1 -29.20 38.27 -2.52
CA MET A 1 -29.92 36.99 -2.34
C MET A 1 -29.42 35.87 -3.26
N LYS A 2 -29.08 36.13 -4.53
CA LYS A 2 -28.60 35.10 -5.48
C LYS A 2 -27.19 34.52 -5.17
N PHE A 3 -26.31 35.29 -4.53
CA PHE A 3 -24.90 34.87 -4.30
C PHE A 3 -24.77 33.78 -3.20
N GLN A 4 -25.59 33.84 -2.16
CA GLN A 4 -25.63 32.82 -1.10
C GLN A 4 -26.12 31.46 -1.62
N GLU A 5 -27.06 31.47 -2.60
CA GLU A 5 -27.54 30.24 -3.23
C GLU A 5 -26.48 29.58 -4.12
N ILE A 6 -25.66 30.36 -4.80
CA ILE A 6 -24.56 29.85 -5.64
C ILE A 6 -23.48 29.17 -4.76
N ILE A 7 -23.10 29.80 -3.66
CA ILE A 7 -22.14 29.22 -2.69
C ILE A 7 -22.68 27.94 -2.08
N LYS A 8 -23.98 27.90 -1.73
CA LYS A 8 -24.64 26.72 -1.20
C LYS A 8 -24.63 25.56 -2.21
N ARG A 9 -24.93 25.82 -3.49
CA ARG A 9 -24.89 24.80 -4.56
C ARG A 9 -23.48 24.29 -4.86
N ILE A 10 -22.46 25.15 -4.79
CA ILE A 10 -21.06 24.74 -4.97
C ILE A 10 -20.61 23.86 -3.78
N LYS A 11 -20.98 24.24 -2.57
CA LYS A 11 -20.67 23.47 -1.35
C LYS A 11 -21.35 22.10 -1.33
N GLU A 12 -22.61 22.02 -1.75
CA GLU A 12 -23.37 20.77 -1.85
C GLU A 12 -22.85 19.88 -2.99
N ARG A 13 -22.43 20.45 -4.13
CA ARG A 13 -21.86 19.70 -5.26
C ARG A 13 -20.48 19.12 -4.93
N ASN A 14 -19.65 19.88 -4.20
CA ASN A 14 -18.32 19.39 -3.77
C ASN A 14 -18.43 18.38 -2.63
N ALA A 15 -19.42 18.48 -1.74
CA ALA A 15 -19.70 17.48 -0.72
C ALA A 15 -20.09 16.13 -1.35
N GLY A 16 -20.89 16.12 -2.42
CA GLY A 16 -21.23 14.92 -3.16
C GLY A 16 -20.03 14.23 -3.81
N VAL A 17 -19.10 15.00 -4.38
CA VAL A 17 -17.86 14.46 -4.96
C VAL A 17 -16.93 13.90 -3.89
N VAL A 18 -16.80 14.57 -2.75
CA VAL A 18 -16.00 14.07 -1.61
C VAL A 18 -16.59 12.79 -1.03
N ILE A 19 -17.92 12.73 -0.89
CA ILE A 19 -18.62 11.53 -0.40
C ILE A 19 -18.49 10.38 -1.42
N ALA A 20 -18.59 10.65 -2.72
CA ALA A 20 -18.40 9.63 -3.76
C ALA A 20 -16.96 9.10 -3.80
N ILE A 21 -15.95 9.94 -3.60
CA ILE A 21 -14.56 9.52 -3.50
C ILE A 21 -14.31 8.73 -2.20
N MET A 22 -14.90 9.16 -1.07
CA MET A 22 -14.82 8.40 0.19
C MET A 22 -15.52 7.05 0.12
N SER A 23 -16.68 6.96 -0.56
CA SER A 23 -17.37 5.68 -0.75
C SER A 23 -16.62 4.73 -1.68
N LEU A 24 -15.91 5.24 -2.68
CA LEU A 24 -15.03 4.47 -3.56
C LEU A 24 -13.79 3.94 -2.81
N LEU A 25 -13.27 4.70 -1.84
CA LEU A 25 -12.15 4.29 -0.97
C LEU A 25 -12.57 3.28 0.10
N LEU A 26 -13.84 3.24 0.46
CA LEU A 26 -14.42 2.30 1.45
C LEU A 26 -14.90 0.99 0.82
N MET A 27 -14.79 0.81 -0.49
CA MET A 27 -15.05 -0.50 -1.08
C MET A 27 -14.03 -1.51 -0.53
N PRO A 28 -14.47 -2.58 0.16
CA PRO A 28 -13.56 -3.62 0.59
C PRO A 28 -12.98 -4.28 -0.66
N PHE A 29 -11.74 -3.94 -0.99
CA PHE A 29 -10.98 -4.71 -1.95
C PHE A 29 -10.73 -6.08 -1.31
N SER A 30 -11.63 -7.02 -1.58
CA SER A 30 -11.39 -8.43 -1.35
C SER A 30 -10.29 -8.87 -2.32
N CYS A 31 -9.05 -8.45 -2.06
CA CYS A 31 -7.88 -8.95 -2.75
C CYS A 31 -7.56 -10.31 -2.16
N SER A 32 -8.26 -11.33 -2.64
CA SER A 32 -7.88 -12.73 -2.45
C SER A 32 -6.75 -13.03 -3.43
N ALA A 33 -5.55 -12.58 -3.11
CA ALA A 33 -4.35 -13.03 -3.79
C ALA A 33 -3.98 -14.41 -3.24
N GLN A 34 -4.60 -15.43 -3.77
CA GLN A 34 -4.26 -16.81 -3.54
C GLN A 34 -3.47 -17.29 -4.77
N ASP A 35 -2.14 -17.22 -4.66
CA ASP A 35 -1.25 -17.54 -5.79
C ASP A 35 -0.91 -19.04 -5.86
N PHE A 36 -1.40 -19.88 -4.93
CA PHE A 36 -1.19 -21.33 -4.93
C PHE A 36 -2.48 -22.08 -4.67
N SER A 37 -2.55 -23.35 -5.10
CA SER A 37 -3.72 -24.21 -4.91
C SER A 37 -3.29 -25.64 -4.60
N VAL A 38 -4.20 -26.46 -4.02
CA VAL A 38 -3.97 -27.89 -3.87
C VAL A 38 -4.24 -28.56 -5.21
N ALA A 39 -3.26 -29.28 -5.73
CA ALA A 39 -3.35 -30.04 -6.98
C ALA A 39 -4.01 -31.41 -6.78
N SER A 40 -3.58 -32.14 -5.77
CA SER A 40 -4.13 -33.47 -5.45
C SER A 40 -3.87 -33.86 -4.02
N PHE A 41 -4.77 -34.69 -3.48
CA PHE A 41 -4.60 -35.39 -2.21
C PHE A 41 -4.82 -36.88 -2.45
N ARG A 42 -3.88 -37.73 -2.03
CA ARG A 42 -3.99 -39.18 -2.25
C ARG A 42 -3.33 -40.01 -1.14
N LEU A 43 -3.86 -41.20 -0.91
CA LEU A 43 -3.23 -42.22 -0.07
C LEU A 43 -2.07 -42.88 -0.84
N LEU A 44 -0.96 -43.12 -0.15
CA LEU A 44 0.19 -43.89 -0.65
C LEU A 44 0.23 -45.29 0.01
N PRO A 45 -0.48 -46.28 -0.51
CA PRO A 45 -0.67 -47.56 0.17
C PRO A 45 0.62 -48.38 0.29
N ASN A 46 1.61 -48.13 -0.57
CA ASN A 46 2.90 -48.83 -0.55
C ASN A 46 3.98 -48.09 0.25
N ASP A 47 3.67 -46.90 0.78
CA ASP A 47 4.61 -46.10 1.56
C ASP A 47 4.45 -46.40 3.05
N VAL A 48 5.43 -47.13 3.59
CA VAL A 48 5.46 -47.58 4.98
C VAL A 48 6.09 -46.57 5.95
N SER A 49 6.40 -45.33 5.49
CA SER A 49 7.11 -44.33 6.31
C SER A 49 6.36 -44.00 7.60
N ALA A 50 5.04 -43.88 7.56
CA ALA A 50 4.21 -43.65 8.75
C ALA A 50 4.24 -44.84 9.77
N PHE A 51 4.52 -46.03 9.27
CA PHE A 51 4.64 -47.21 10.12
C PHE A 51 6.03 -47.33 10.74
N ILE A 52 7.08 -46.99 9.99
CA ILE A 52 8.46 -47.04 10.45
C ILE A 52 8.72 -45.93 11.47
N ASP A 53 8.39 -44.67 11.14
CA ASP A 53 8.47 -43.53 12.05
C ASP A 53 7.19 -43.44 12.90
N ASN A 54 7.05 -44.33 13.88
CA ASN A 54 5.84 -44.49 14.72
C ASN A 54 5.70 -43.28 15.68
N VAL A 55 5.32 -42.11 15.15
CA VAL A 55 4.99 -40.92 15.95
C VAL A 55 3.58 -41.11 16.53
N ARG A 56 3.42 -40.82 17.84
CA ARG A 56 2.15 -40.95 18.56
C ARG A 56 1.65 -39.57 19.00
N ASP A 57 0.35 -39.41 19.03
CA ASP A 57 -0.32 -38.24 19.58
C ASP A 57 -0.41 -38.24 21.10
N LEU A 58 -1.09 -37.26 21.68
CA LEU A 58 -1.28 -37.18 23.14
C LEU A 58 -2.15 -38.29 23.73
N ASN A 59 -2.91 -39.00 22.90
CA ASN A 59 -3.75 -40.13 23.29
C ASN A 59 -3.04 -41.48 23.10
N ASP A 60 -1.74 -41.45 22.81
CA ASP A 60 -0.94 -42.64 22.48
C ASP A 60 -1.40 -43.37 21.21
N GLU A 61 -2.23 -42.73 20.36
CA GLU A 61 -2.60 -43.25 19.04
C GLU A 61 -1.51 -42.94 18.01
N ALA A 62 -1.22 -43.87 17.12
CA ALA A 62 -0.24 -43.66 16.06
C ALA A 62 -0.78 -42.65 15.04
N CYS A 63 0.03 -41.68 14.69
CA CYS A 63 -0.31 -40.64 13.72
C CYS A 63 -0.37 -41.14 12.28
N ALA A 64 -1.06 -40.40 11.42
CA ALA A 64 -0.90 -40.45 9.98
C ALA A 64 0.28 -39.59 9.60
N LEU A 65 0.95 -39.89 8.46
CA LEU A 65 1.98 -39.09 7.87
C LEU A 65 1.44 -38.43 6.58
N MET A 66 1.55 -37.11 6.48
CA MET A 66 1.25 -36.39 5.26
C MET A 66 2.55 -35.80 4.69
N LYS A 67 2.92 -36.21 3.48
CA LYS A 67 4.05 -35.70 2.71
C LYS A 67 3.56 -34.61 1.78
N ILE A 68 4.20 -33.45 1.81
CA ILE A 68 3.82 -32.26 1.04
C ILE A 68 5.04 -31.77 0.27
N GLU A 69 4.96 -31.82 -1.07
CA GLU A 69 6.00 -31.23 -1.92
C GLU A 69 5.88 -29.70 -1.88
N ALA A 70 6.63 -29.07 -0.99
CA ALA A 70 6.59 -27.62 -0.79
C ALA A 70 7.89 -27.08 -0.21
N PRO A 71 8.22 -25.80 -0.46
CA PRO A 71 9.31 -25.11 0.23
C PRO A 71 9.08 -25.05 1.74
N SER A 72 10.16 -24.96 2.52
CA SER A 72 10.11 -24.92 3.99
C SER A 72 9.36 -23.72 4.57
N ASP A 73 9.09 -22.69 3.75
CA ASP A 73 8.41 -21.45 4.16
C ASP A 73 6.88 -21.62 4.37
N PHE A 74 6.34 -22.79 4.00
CA PHE A 74 4.96 -23.11 4.30
C PHE A 74 4.74 -23.36 5.79
N ALA A 75 3.69 -22.77 6.34
CA ALA A 75 3.15 -23.07 7.67
C ALA A 75 1.81 -23.81 7.53
N PHE A 76 1.58 -24.76 8.42
CA PHE A 76 0.40 -25.59 8.42
C PHE A 76 -0.30 -25.53 9.78
N SER A 77 -1.61 -25.70 9.79
CA SER A 77 -2.38 -25.91 11.01
C SER A 77 -3.59 -26.78 10.75
N THR A 78 -4.00 -27.55 11.76
CA THR A 78 -5.22 -28.37 11.74
C THR A 78 -6.02 -28.17 13.03
N PRO A 79 -7.32 -28.41 13.03
CA PRO A 79 -8.13 -28.35 14.27
C PRO A 79 -7.65 -29.31 15.38
N LEU A 80 -7.07 -30.45 15.01
CA LEU A 80 -6.54 -31.44 15.96
C LEU A 80 -5.06 -31.18 16.29
N GLY A 81 -4.45 -30.16 15.75
CA GLY A 81 -3.03 -29.86 15.90
C GLY A 81 -2.12 -30.68 14.99
N ILE A 82 -0.82 -30.38 15.04
CA ILE A 82 0.25 -31.11 14.36
C ILE A 82 1.16 -31.67 15.44
N VAL A 83 1.32 -32.99 15.48
CA VAL A 83 2.12 -33.64 16.50
C VAL A 83 3.61 -33.43 16.27
N LYS A 84 4.05 -33.56 15.00
CA LYS A 84 5.44 -33.38 14.63
C LYS A 84 5.51 -32.88 13.19
N ARG A 85 6.44 -31.99 12.92
CA ARG A 85 6.86 -31.57 11.57
C ARG A 85 8.30 -31.92 11.36
N LYS A 86 8.63 -32.45 10.17
CA LYS A 86 9.98 -32.72 9.72
C LYS A 86 10.15 -32.13 8.34
N ASP A 87 11.15 -31.30 8.14
CA ASP A 87 11.48 -30.69 6.86
C ASP A 87 12.56 -31.56 6.19
N GLU A 88 12.20 -32.23 5.11
CA GLU A 88 13.10 -32.99 4.24
C GLU A 88 13.48 -32.17 2.99
N VAL A 89 14.40 -32.67 2.18
CA VAL A 89 14.82 -31.97 0.97
C VAL A 89 13.68 -31.99 -0.07
N GLY A 90 13.04 -30.84 -0.26
CA GLY A 90 11.92 -30.67 -1.21
C GLY A 90 10.56 -31.13 -0.70
N GLU A 91 10.48 -31.70 0.49
CA GLU A 91 9.24 -32.21 1.07
C GLU A 91 9.08 -31.79 2.55
N ILE A 92 7.86 -31.59 2.97
CA ILE A 92 7.49 -31.36 4.37
C ILE A 92 6.66 -32.53 4.84
N TRP A 93 7.10 -33.17 5.93
CA TRP A 93 6.42 -34.30 6.55
C TRP A 93 5.67 -33.82 7.78
N LEU A 94 4.35 -34.01 7.78
CA LEU A 94 3.46 -33.67 8.89
C LEU A 94 2.89 -34.93 9.51
N TYR A 95 3.16 -35.13 10.79
CA TYR A 95 2.54 -36.19 11.59
C TYR A 95 1.27 -35.64 12.24
N LEU A 96 0.13 -36.13 11.79
CA LEU A 96 -1.19 -35.63 12.13
C LEU A 96 -2.00 -36.67 12.89
N PRO A 97 -2.81 -36.27 13.89
CA PRO A 97 -3.70 -37.17 14.59
C PRO A 97 -4.67 -37.88 13.65
N LYS A 98 -5.00 -39.12 13.96
CA LYS A 98 -6.07 -39.87 13.30
C LYS A 98 -7.37 -39.07 13.29
N GLY A 99 -8.12 -39.12 12.19
CA GLY A 99 -9.40 -38.42 12.04
C GLY A 99 -9.28 -36.96 11.60
N THR A 100 -8.07 -36.44 11.34
CA THR A 100 -7.89 -35.10 10.76
C THR A 100 -8.61 -35.02 9.40
N LYS A 101 -9.49 -34.02 9.22
CA LYS A 101 -10.31 -33.79 8.03
C LYS A 101 -10.04 -32.48 7.33
N MET A 102 -9.37 -31.55 7.99
CA MET A 102 -9.11 -30.19 7.48
C MET A 102 -7.67 -29.79 7.73
N LEU A 103 -7.11 -29.07 6.76
CA LEU A 103 -5.76 -28.53 6.82
C LEU A 103 -5.79 -27.08 6.35
N THR A 104 -5.18 -26.19 7.11
CA THR A 104 -4.91 -24.81 6.69
C THR A 104 -3.46 -24.71 6.27
N LEU A 105 -3.22 -24.19 5.06
CA LEU A 105 -1.89 -23.97 4.49
C LEU A 105 -1.66 -22.46 4.37
N LYS A 106 -0.50 -22.01 4.82
CA LYS A 106 -0.13 -20.59 4.78
C LYS A 106 1.27 -20.44 4.21
N HIS A 107 1.41 -19.54 3.23
CA HIS A 107 2.69 -19.10 2.72
C HIS A 107 2.82 -17.57 2.88
N PRO A 108 4.00 -17.04 3.29
CA PRO A 108 4.16 -15.61 3.56
C PRO A 108 3.93 -14.71 2.34
N GLU A 109 4.19 -15.23 1.13
CA GLU A 109 4.07 -14.47 -0.12
C GLU A 109 2.83 -14.85 -0.93
N TRP A 110 2.42 -16.13 -0.93
CA TRP A 110 1.36 -16.67 -1.80
C TRP A 110 -0.01 -16.76 -1.14
N GLY A 111 -0.13 -16.33 0.13
CA GLY A 111 -1.40 -16.25 0.84
C GLY A 111 -1.74 -17.48 1.67
N VAL A 112 -3.04 -17.71 1.90
CA VAL A 112 -3.54 -18.74 2.83
C VAL A 112 -4.70 -19.49 2.22
N ILE A 113 -4.63 -20.83 2.21
CA ILE A 113 -5.77 -21.72 1.99
C ILE A 113 -6.28 -22.12 3.37
N ARG A 114 -7.46 -21.63 3.75
CA ARG A 114 -8.09 -21.96 5.03
C ARG A 114 -9.00 -23.16 4.88
N ASP A 115 -8.97 -24.04 5.89
CA ASP A 115 -9.90 -25.15 6.07
C ASP A 115 -10.07 -26.03 4.82
N TYR A 116 -8.93 -26.32 4.12
CA TYR A 116 -8.95 -27.26 3.02
C TYR A 116 -9.46 -28.62 3.52
N LYS A 117 -10.56 -29.07 2.96
CA LYS A 117 -11.20 -30.35 3.33
C LYS A 117 -10.50 -31.50 2.61
N LEU A 118 -10.02 -32.47 3.37
CA LEU A 118 -9.50 -33.72 2.86
C LEU A 118 -10.69 -34.61 2.43
N ASP A 119 -10.55 -35.32 1.32
CA ASP A 119 -11.61 -36.19 0.76
C ASP A 119 -12.00 -37.29 1.74
N LYS A 120 -11.05 -37.75 2.57
CA LYS A 120 -11.24 -38.78 3.62
C LYS A 120 -10.51 -38.34 4.88
N PRO A 121 -11.02 -38.70 6.07
CA PRO A 121 -10.29 -38.53 7.32
C PRO A 121 -8.99 -39.35 7.30
N LEU A 122 -7.93 -38.81 7.90
CA LEU A 122 -6.65 -39.51 7.98
C LEU A 122 -6.75 -40.72 8.88
N GLU A 123 -6.20 -41.87 8.43
CA GLU A 123 -6.13 -43.10 9.18
C GLU A 123 -4.75 -43.27 9.81
N SER A 124 -4.73 -43.90 10.98
CA SER A 124 -3.52 -44.20 11.74
C SER A 124 -2.53 -45.04 10.93
N ARG A 125 -1.24 -44.71 10.99
CA ARG A 125 -0.13 -45.42 10.32
C ARG A 125 -0.18 -45.40 8.79
N MET A 126 -1.06 -44.60 8.19
CA MET A 126 -1.12 -44.43 6.74
C MET A 126 -0.33 -43.19 6.27
N THR A 127 0.30 -43.34 5.10
CA THR A 127 1.02 -42.23 4.45
C THR A 127 0.18 -41.64 3.35
N TYR A 128 0.05 -40.31 3.33
CA TYR A 128 -0.67 -39.53 2.35
C TYR A 128 0.27 -38.57 1.66
N GLU A 129 -0.05 -38.20 0.41
CA GLU A 129 0.63 -37.19 -0.36
C GLU A 129 -0.33 -36.02 -0.64
N LEU A 130 0.14 -34.80 -0.41
CA LEU A 130 -0.55 -33.58 -0.79
C LEU A 130 0.33 -32.82 -1.77
N LYS A 131 -0.11 -32.70 -3.01
CA LYS A 131 0.57 -31.92 -4.04
C LYS A 131 -0.01 -30.53 -4.16
N LEU A 132 0.85 -29.53 -4.28
CA LEU A 132 0.50 -28.15 -4.43
C LEU A 132 0.85 -27.65 -5.84
N ASN A 133 -0.05 -26.88 -6.46
CA ASN A 133 0.28 -26.06 -7.62
C ASN A 133 0.92 -24.78 -7.09
N LEU A 134 2.22 -24.68 -7.21
CA LEU A 134 2.98 -23.50 -6.82
C LEU A 134 3.15 -22.58 -8.03
N PRO A 135 3.16 -21.25 -7.85
CA PRO A 135 3.51 -20.33 -8.91
C PRO A 135 4.92 -20.64 -9.38
N LYS A 136 5.12 -20.75 -10.69
CA LYS A 136 6.46 -21.00 -11.24
C LYS A 136 7.39 -19.87 -10.79
N PRO A 137 8.55 -20.18 -10.19
CA PRO A 137 9.55 -19.15 -9.96
C PRO A 137 9.93 -18.55 -11.32
N THR A 138 9.86 -17.23 -11.44
CA THR A 138 10.43 -16.53 -12.59
C THR A 138 11.94 -16.72 -12.51
N ILE A 139 12.45 -17.68 -13.27
CA ILE A 139 13.89 -17.96 -13.34
C ILE A 139 14.52 -16.76 -14.03
N SER A 140 15.13 -15.87 -13.29
CA SER A 140 16.20 -15.03 -13.82
C SER A 140 17.37 -15.97 -14.07
N GLU A 141 17.77 -16.10 -15.30
CA GLU A 141 18.91 -16.91 -15.72
C GLU A 141 20.12 -16.58 -14.83
N VAL A 142 20.50 -17.55 -14.02
CA VAL A 142 21.78 -17.53 -13.32
C VAL A 142 22.74 -18.37 -14.14
N HIS A 143 23.76 -17.73 -14.67
CA HIS A 143 24.89 -18.40 -15.33
C HIS A 143 25.44 -19.53 -14.43
N ASP A 144 25.50 -20.72 -15.01
CA ASP A 144 26.16 -21.88 -14.43
C ASP A 144 27.63 -21.56 -14.07
N THR A 145 27.89 -21.57 -12.78
CA THR A 145 29.26 -21.72 -12.30
C THR A 145 29.38 -23.10 -11.67
N ILE A 146 30.12 -23.98 -12.32
CA ILE A 146 30.46 -25.32 -11.83
C ILE A 146 31.21 -25.16 -10.51
N VAL A 147 30.58 -25.62 -9.41
CA VAL A 147 31.25 -25.68 -8.10
C VAL A 147 31.72 -27.11 -7.83
N GLU A 148 33.03 -27.29 -7.81
CA GLU A 148 33.68 -28.50 -7.37
C GLU A 148 33.36 -28.78 -5.90
N VAL A 149 32.76 -29.93 -5.60
CA VAL A 149 32.41 -30.33 -4.24
C VAL A 149 33.67 -30.82 -3.51
N LYS A 150 34.22 -29.98 -2.65
CA LYS A 150 35.18 -30.40 -1.62
C LYS A 150 34.42 -30.69 -0.33
N THR A 151 34.42 -31.96 0.08
CA THR A 151 33.82 -32.41 1.35
C THR A 151 34.66 -31.87 2.51
N VAL A 152 34.14 -30.87 3.21
CA VAL A 152 34.65 -30.41 4.49
C VAL A 152 33.50 -30.47 5.48
N THR A 153 33.67 -31.28 6.53
CA THR A 153 32.74 -31.42 7.65
C THR A 153 32.90 -30.18 8.54
N ASP A 154 32.16 -29.10 8.20
CA ASP A 154 32.03 -27.94 9.07
C ASP A 154 30.55 -27.69 9.40
N THR A 155 30.31 -27.44 10.67
CA THR A 155 29.01 -27.10 11.23
C THR A 155 28.45 -25.90 10.49
N ILE A 156 27.52 -26.12 9.54
CA ILE A 156 26.90 -25.05 8.77
C ILE A 156 25.92 -24.32 9.68
N THR A 157 26.33 -23.19 10.23
CA THR A 157 25.43 -22.20 10.78
C THR A 157 24.66 -21.57 9.60
N ILE A 158 23.47 -22.07 9.30
CA ILE A 158 22.58 -21.48 8.28
C ILE A 158 22.09 -20.14 8.82
N SER A 159 22.85 -19.08 8.57
CA SER A 159 22.33 -17.74 8.71
C SER A 159 21.29 -17.54 7.59
N ARG A 160 20.00 -17.57 7.95
CA ARG A 160 18.88 -17.22 7.06
C ARG A 160 19.07 -15.78 6.61
N THR A 161 19.72 -15.57 5.49
CA THR A 161 19.73 -14.26 4.83
C THR A 161 18.31 -14.00 4.34
N LYS A 162 17.64 -13.04 4.97
CA LYS A 162 16.32 -12.56 4.49
C LYS A 162 16.47 -12.16 3.01
N PRO A 163 15.56 -12.60 2.12
CA PRO A 163 15.66 -12.26 0.70
C PRO A 163 15.73 -10.74 0.55
N LYS A 164 16.73 -10.28 -0.20
CA LYS A 164 16.91 -8.85 -0.46
C LYS A 164 15.77 -8.36 -1.34
N MET A 165 14.93 -7.46 -0.82
CA MET A 165 13.88 -6.84 -1.63
C MET A 165 14.51 -6.09 -2.81
N PRO A 166 14.00 -6.28 -4.05
CA PRO A 166 14.47 -5.55 -5.22
C PRO A 166 14.19 -4.06 -5.07
N LEU A 167 14.98 -3.24 -5.73
CA LEU A 167 14.73 -1.81 -5.84
C LEU A 167 13.44 -1.60 -6.64
N SER A 168 12.57 -0.76 -6.14
CA SER A 168 11.33 -0.38 -6.82
C SER A 168 11.28 1.13 -7.01
N ILE A 169 10.96 1.58 -8.22
CA ILE A 169 10.83 2.98 -8.59
C ILE A 169 9.39 3.22 -9.04
N TYR A 170 8.78 4.28 -8.53
CA TYR A 170 7.39 4.67 -8.80
C TYR A 170 7.36 6.08 -9.36
N THR A 171 6.57 6.27 -10.40
CA THR A 171 6.30 7.60 -10.97
C THR A 171 4.81 7.71 -11.23
N LEU A 172 4.18 8.75 -10.65
CA LEU A 172 2.75 8.96 -10.74
C LEU A 172 2.45 10.43 -11.11
N ALA A 173 1.43 10.62 -11.93
CA ALA A 173 0.77 11.90 -12.07
C ALA A 173 -0.28 12.01 -10.94
N THR A 174 -0.39 13.19 -10.33
CA THR A 174 -1.26 13.45 -9.19
C THR A 174 -2.19 14.62 -9.44
N VAL A 175 -3.36 14.57 -8.79
CA VAL A 175 -4.31 15.68 -8.72
C VAL A 175 -4.65 15.90 -7.26
N ALA A 176 -4.36 17.10 -6.75
CA ALA A 176 -4.75 17.52 -5.42
C ALA A 176 -5.99 18.43 -5.52
N LEU A 177 -6.98 18.17 -4.69
CA LEU A 177 -8.22 18.93 -4.62
C LEU A 177 -8.21 19.79 -3.37
N HIS A 178 -8.46 21.07 -3.55
CA HIS A 178 -8.61 22.07 -2.49
C HIS A 178 -9.77 23.03 -2.81
N GLN A 179 -10.02 23.99 -1.91
CA GLN A 179 -11.22 24.85 -2.01
C GLN A 179 -11.24 25.73 -3.28
N ASP A 180 -10.06 26.12 -3.77
CA ASP A 180 -9.90 27.06 -4.89
C ASP A 180 -9.73 26.35 -6.24
N GLY A 181 -9.78 25.01 -6.27
CA GLY A 181 -9.71 24.22 -7.49
C GLY A 181 -8.68 23.08 -7.43
N PRO A 182 -8.42 22.42 -8.55
CA PRO A 182 -7.43 21.35 -8.62
C PRO A 182 -6.00 21.88 -8.79
N SER A 183 -5.04 21.18 -8.20
CA SER A 183 -3.61 21.27 -8.49
C SER A 183 -3.12 19.98 -9.11
N TYR A 184 -2.19 20.07 -10.04
CA TYR A 184 -1.60 18.94 -10.76
C TYR A 184 -0.16 18.74 -10.29
N GLY A 185 0.26 17.49 -10.22
CA GLY A 185 1.58 17.19 -9.69
C GLY A 185 2.22 15.93 -10.23
N ILE A 186 3.45 15.72 -9.80
CA ILE A 186 4.25 14.53 -10.08
C ILE A 186 4.77 14.00 -8.75
N PHE A 187 4.50 12.73 -8.51
CA PHE A 187 5.02 11.98 -7.38
C PHE A 187 6.06 10.98 -7.87
N PHE A 188 7.22 11.00 -7.26
CA PHE A 188 8.32 10.09 -7.51
C PHE A 188 8.70 9.40 -6.22
N ALA A 189 8.91 8.06 -6.24
CA ALA A 189 9.44 7.35 -5.08
C ALA A 189 10.42 6.27 -5.50
N MET A 190 11.44 6.06 -4.66
CA MET A 190 12.43 5.01 -4.82
C MET A 190 12.62 4.28 -3.49
N MET A 191 12.45 2.94 -3.48
CA MET A 191 12.51 2.16 -2.27
C MET A 191 12.94 0.71 -2.50
N LYS A 192 13.46 0.10 -1.44
CA LYS A 192 13.50 -1.36 -1.24
C LYS A 192 12.46 -1.74 -0.19
N ARG A 193 12.86 -1.91 1.06
CA ARG A 193 11.95 -2.04 2.21
C ARG A 193 11.51 -0.68 2.74
N HIS A 194 12.43 0.27 2.76
CA HIS A 194 12.25 1.68 3.07
C HIS A 194 12.90 2.49 1.95
N GLY A 195 12.45 3.69 1.74
CA GLY A 195 12.96 4.58 0.71
C GLY A 195 12.55 6.01 0.95
N PHE A 196 12.63 6.80 -0.11
CA PHE A 196 12.22 8.20 -0.09
C PHE A 196 11.22 8.48 -1.21
N PHE A 197 10.46 9.54 -1.05
CA PHE A 197 9.62 10.10 -2.10
C PHE A 197 9.85 11.60 -2.24
N LEU A 198 9.51 12.11 -3.41
CA LEU A 198 9.43 13.51 -3.75
C LEU A 198 8.10 13.76 -4.45
N HIS A 199 7.34 14.73 -3.97
CA HIS A 199 6.07 15.12 -4.58
C HIS A 199 6.04 16.63 -4.79
N ALA A 200 5.79 17.05 -6.03
CA ALA A 200 5.62 18.44 -6.42
C ALA A 200 4.24 18.62 -7.04
N SER A 201 3.48 19.60 -6.60
CA SER A 201 2.19 19.95 -7.19
C SER A 201 1.98 21.44 -7.31
N SER A 202 1.24 21.88 -8.34
CA SER A 202 0.88 23.26 -8.59
C SER A 202 -0.44 23.34 -9.36
N ASP A 203 -1.20 24.39 -9.14
CA ASP A 203 -2.36 24.76 -9.96
C ASP A 203 -1.99 25.45 -11.28
N LEU A 204 -0.68 25.65 -11.52
CA LEU A 204 -0.10 26.31 -12.69
C LEU A 204 -0.60 27.76 -12.88
N ARG A 205 -1.15 28.36 -11.82
CA ARG A 205 -1.64 29.72 -11.83
C ARG A 205 -0.68 30.64 -11.08
N THR A 206 -0.63 31.90 -11.52
CA THR A 206 0.14 32.92 -10.83
C THR A 206 -0.76 34.08 -10.46
N ILE A 207 -0.55 34.66 -9.28
CA ILE A 207 -1.28 35.88 -8.88
C ILE A 207 -0.83 37.10 -9.68
N GLY A 208 0.39 37.07 -10.19
CA GLY A 208 1.01 38.22 -10.84
C GLY A 208 1.47 39.26 -9.81
N ASN A 209 1.63 40.51 -10.27
CA ASN A 209 1.98 41.62 -9.39
C ASN A 209 0.76 42.00 -8.55
N THR A 210 0.96 42.19 -7.27
CA THR A 210 -0.04 42.73 -6.33
C THR A 210 0.38 44.10 -5.89
N GLU A 211 -0.56 45.02 -5.81
CA GLU A 211 -0.30 46.45 -5.46
C GLU A 211 -0.31 46.67 -3.95
N GLY A 212 -0.54 45.62 -3.16
CA GLY A 212 -0.56 45.68 -1.70
C GLY A 212 -1.25 44.46 -1.11
N ASN A 213 -1.52 44.53 0.16
CA ASN A 213 -2.18 43.47 0.95
C ASN A 213 -3.50 44.00 1.49
N CYS A 214 -4.46 43.07 1.72
CA CYS A 214 -5.66 43.33 2.52
C CYS A 214 -5.83 42.27 3.57
N GLN A 215 -6.56 42.58 4.63
CA GLN A 215 -6.90 41.67 5.71
C GLN A 215 -7.94 40.64 5.21
N LYS A 216 -8.29 39.65 6.06
CA LYS A 216 -9.24 38.59 5.73
C LYS A 216 -10.62 39.14 5.33
N ASP A 217 -11.03 40.26 5.90
CA ASP A 217 -12.31 40.91 5.67
C ASP A 217 -12.28 41.94 4.51
N GLY A 218 -11.12 42.08 3.86
CA GLY A 218 -10.89 43.00 2.75
C GLY A 218 -10.43 44.42 3.14
N SER A 219 -10.22 44.72 4.45
CA SER A 219 -9.72 46.03 4.87
C SER A 219 -8.24 46.18 4.51
N ILE A 220 -7.83 47.39 4.16
CA ILE A 220 -6.45 47.75 3.78
C ILE A 220 -5.68 48.40 4.93
N ASP A 221 -6.38 48.82 5.97
CA ASP A 221 -5.80 49.46 7.16
C ASP A 221 -6.48 48.97 8.46
N ASP A 222 -5.90 49.36 9.59
CA ASP A 222 -6.42 49.04 10.92
C ASP A 222 -7.72 49.78 11.27
N ASN A 223 -8.06 50.83 10.51
CA ASN A 223 -9.31 51.58 10.66
C ASN A 223 -10.50 50.90 9.97
N GLY A 224 -10.27 49.78 9.27
CA GLY A 224 -11.31 49.05 8.56
C GLY A 224 -11.71 49.59 7.23
N THR A 225 -10.88 50.43 6.59
CA THR A 225 -11.13 50.98 5.23
C THR A 225 -11.15 49.85 4.23
N LYS A 226 -12.28 49.70 3.53
CA LYS A 226 -12.47 48.65 2.51
C LYS A 226 -12.60 49.27 1.15
N PRO A 227 -11.68 48.99 0.20
CA PRO A 227 -11.84 49.40 -1.17
C PRO A 227 -12.98 48.60 -1.81
N TYR A 228 -13.54 49.14 -2.86
CA TYR A 228 -14.53 48.42 -3.64
C TYR A 228 -13.87 47.31 -4.48
N PHE A 229 -14.26 46.05 -4.21
CA PHE A 229 -13.79 44.88 -4.94
C PHE A 229 -14.75 44.51 -6.06
N THR A 230 -14.21 44.13 -7.23
CA THR A 230 -15.01 43.69 -8.39
C THR A 230 -15.66 42.32 -8.21
N GLY A 231 -15.15 41.53 -7.23
CA GLY A 231 -15.55 40.14 -7.03
C GLY A 231 -14.67 39.14 -7.78
N GLU A 232 -13.77 39.61 -8.66
CA GLU A 232 -12.80 38.72 -9.28
C GLU A 232 -11.69 38.32 -8.29
N THR A 233 -11.27 37.07 -8.38
CA THR A 233 -10.24 36.51 -7.50
C THR A 233 -9.20 35.76 -8.33
N ARG A 234 -7.93 35.86 -7.91
CA ARG A 234 -6.84 35.02 -8.41
C ARG A 234 -6.32 34.12 -7.31
N HIS A 235 -6.05 32.90 -7.68
CA HIS A 235 -5.52 31.89 -6.77
C HIS A 235 -4.21 31.36 -7.33
N SER A 236 -3.28 31.00 -6.44
CA SER A 236 -2.06 30.26 -6.78
C SER A 236 -1.74 29.30 -5.67
N ASN A 237 -1.55 28.03 -6.03
CA ASN A 237 -1.21 26.98 -5.10
C ASN A 237 -0.03 26.17 -5.62
N TYR A 238 0.98 25.97 -4.78
CA TYR A 238 2.04 25.02 -5.03
C TYR A 238 2.54 24.38 -3.73
N THR A 239 2.95 23.13 -3.85
CA THR A 239 3.57 22.37 -2.77
C THR A 239 4.73 21.55 -3.29
N LEU A 240 5.75 21.42 -2.46
CA LEU A 240 6.89 20.52 -2.66
C LEU A 240 7.12 19.78 -1.36
N THR A 241 6.98 18.45 -1.36
CA THR A 241 7.18 17.59 -0.20
C THR A 241 8.23 16.52 -0.50
N LEU A 242 9.00 16.18 0.51
CA LEU A 242 10.01 15.14 0.51
C LEU A 242 9.85 14.32 1.79
N GLY A 243 9.99 13.02 1.73
CA GLY A 243 9.85 12.20 2.91
C GLY A 243 10.21 10.74 2.72
N ALA A 244 9.82 9.94 3.69
CA ALA A 244 10.06 8.52 3.74
C ALA A 244 8.87 7.73 3.19
N ILE A 245 9.16 6.57 2.59
CA ILE A 245 8.17 5.59 2.17
C ILE A 245 8.53 4.23 2.74
N HIS A 246 7.53 3.54 3.27
CA HIS A 246 7.68 2.31 4.04
C HIS A 246 6.82 1.19 3.45
N HIS A 247 7.41 0.01 3.32
CA HIS A 247 6.69 -1.19 2.90
C HIS A 247 5.86 -1.74 4.05
N ILE A 248 4.54 -1.82 3.88
CA ILE A 248 3.61 -2.41 4.85
C ILE A 248 3.23 -3.84 4.43
N SER A 249 2.82 -3.99 3.18
CA SER A 249 2.43 -5.29 2.63
C SER A 249 2.87 -5.42 1.17
N ARG A 250 2.68 -6.59 0.56
CA ARG A 250 3.06 -6.85 -0.84
C ARG A 250 2.63 -5.73 -1.79
N ASN A 251 1.43 -5.21 -1.62
CA ASN A 251 0.82 -4.24 -2.53
C ASN A 251 0.67 -2.84 -1.93
N ILE A 252 0.90 -2.64 -0.61
CA ILE A 252 0.62 -1.39 0.09
C ILE A 252 1.90 -0.84 0.71
N ARG A 253 2.13 0.46 0.52
CA ARG A 253 3.18 1.26 1.13
C ARG A 253 2.56 2.47 1.79
N PHE A 254 3.12 2.87 2.91
CA PHE A 254 2.78 4.11 3.59
C PHE A 254 3.91 5.11 3.36
N PHE A 255 3.57 6.37 3.22
CA PHE A 255 4.56 7.43 3.11
C PHE A 255 4.15 8.66 3.93
N GLU A 256 5.15 9.35 4.41
CA GLU A 256 5.02 10.57 5.17
C GLU A 256 6.21 11.49 4.87
N GLY A 257 5.96 12.79 4.85
CA GLY A 257 6.98 13.75 4.55
C GLY A 257 6.63 15.17 4.93
N ILE A 258 7.62 16.01 4.83
CA ILE A 258 7.52 17.44 5.07
C ILE A 258 8.05 18.20 3.86
N GLY A 259 7.70 19.45 3.78
CA GLY A 259 8.12 20.30 2.69
C GLY A 259 7.72 21.75 2.87
N TYR A 260 7.52 22.42 1.78
CA TYR A 260 7.07 23.80 1.74
C TYR A 260 5.90 23.95 0.77
N GLY A 261 4.93 24.78 1.15
CA GLY A 261 3.79 25.09 0.30
C GLY A 261 3.35 26.52 0.47
N ARG A 262 2.68 27.00 -0.57
CA ARG A 262 2.00 28.31 -0.57
C ARG A 262 0.66 28.15 -1.28
N CYS A 263 -0.39 28.61 -0.61
CA CYS A 263 -1.71 28.83 -1.19
C CYS A 263 -2.00 30.31 -1.01
N ALA A 264 -2.16 31.04 -2.09
CA ALA A 264 -2.34 32.49 -2.06
C ALA A 264 -3.60 32.89 -2.80
N THR A 265 -4.32 33.86 -2.26
CA THR A 265 -5.55 34.44 -2.83
C THR A 265 -5.41 35.93 -2.93
N ALA A 266 -5.70 36.50 -4.09
CA ALA A 266 -5.74 37.96 -4.34
C ALA A 266 -7.10 38.35 -4.87
N TRP A 267 -7.58 39.52 -4.41
CA TRP A 267 -8.86 40.13 -4.79
C TRP A 267 -8.63 41.31 -5.67
N GLN A 268 -9.42 41.44 -6.74
CA GLN A 268 -9.33 42.56 -7.66
C GLN A 268 -10.04 43.76 -7.08
N ARG A 269 -9.32 44.90 -7.00
CA ARG A 269 -9.85 46.20 -6.66
C ARG A 269 -10.47 46.86 -7.88
N SER A 270 -11.54 47.66 -7.71
CA SER A 270 -12.17 48.41 -8.78
C SER A 270 -11.21 49.43 -9.39
N GLU A 271 -11.36 49.67 -10.67
CA GLU A 271 -10.59 50.74 -11.40
C GLU A 271 -10.81 52.15 -10.84
N SER A 272 -12.02 52.42 -10.27
CA SER A 272 -12.34 53.68 -9.60
C SER A 272 -11.48 53.97 -8.37
N GLU A 273 -10.86 52.93 -7.80
CA GLU A 273 -10.00 53.01 -6.62
C GLU A 273 -8.54 52.63 -6.91
N GLY A 274 -8.15 52.72 -8.17
CA GLY A 274 -6.77 52.51 -8.64
C GLY A 274 -6.54 51.16 -9.31
N GLY A 275 -7.53 50.26 -9.35
CA GLY A 275 -7.41 48.97 -10.01
C GLY A 275 -6.44 48.00 -9.31
N GLY A 276 -5.99 46.99 -10.02
CA GLY A 276 -5.00 46.00 -9.56
C GLY A 276 -5.51 44.94 -8.60
N TYR A 277 -4.60 44.12 -8.07
CA TYR A 277 -4.91 43.01 -7.15
C TYR A 277 -4.28 43.24 -5.78
N LEU A 278 -5.05 42.99 -4.71
CA LEU A 278 -4.58 42.99 -3.35
C LEU A 278 -4.47 41.55 -2.86
N LEU A 279 -3.31 41.22 -2.27
CA LEU A 279 -3.12 39.91 -1.65
C LEU A 279 -3.91 39.83 -0.34
N ASN A 280 -4.82 38.87 -0.21
CA ASN A 280 -5.57 38.67 1.02
C ASN A 280 -4.73 37.83 1.99
N GLU A 281 -4.21 38.46 3.06
CA GLU A 281 -3.34 37.83 4.03
C GLU A 281 -4.05 36.76 4.85
N GLY A 282 -5.32 36.95 5.14
CA GLY A 282 -6.12 35.99 5.91
C GLY A 282 -6.47 34.70 5.17
N LEU A 283 -6.47 34.76 3.82
CA LEU A 283 -6.72 33.63 2.94
C LEU A 283 -5.44 33.09 2.30
N THR A 284 -4.30 33.76 2.52
CA THR A 284 -3.00 33.32 2.01
C THR A 284 -2.26 32.57 3.10
N HIS A 285 -1.91 31.34 2.80
CA HIS A 285 -1.17 30.45 3.70
C HIS A 285 0.14 30.05 3.03
N LYS A 286 1.25 30.21 3.73
CA LYS A 286 2.59 29.80 3.29
C LYS A 286 3.37 29.22 4.47
N GLY A 287 4.21 28.25 4.22
CA GLY A 287 5.07 27.69 5.24
C GLY A 287 5.29 26.20 5.09
N ILE A 288 5.59 25.55 6.19
CA ILE A 288 5.85 24.11 6.23
C ILE A 288 4.59 23.37 5.78
N SER A 289 4.76 22.50 4.80
CA SER A 289 3.76 21.52 4.40
C SER A 289 4.10 20.16 5.00
N ALA A 290 3.08 19.40 5.35
CA ALA A 290 3.21 18.00 5.75
C ALA A 290 2.31 17.16 4.86
N GLU A 291 2.78 15.99 4.48
CA GLU A 291 2.05 15.04 3.65
C GLU A 291 2.10 13.66 4.27
N ALA A 292 0.95 12.96 4.27
CA ALA A 292 0.88 11.56 4.63
C ALA A 292 -0.10 10.84 3.70
N GLY A 293 0.24 9.59 3.32
CA GLY A 293 -0.58 8.86 2.38
C GLY A 293 -0.20 7.40 2.21
N VAL A 294 -0.96 6.76 1.32
CA VAL A 294 -0.82 5.35 0.99
C VAL A 294 -0.61 5.21 -0.51
N LEU A 295 0.34 4.36 -0.90
CA LEU A 295 0.61 3.96 -2.26
C LEU A 295 0.29 2.49 -2.41
N ALA A 296 -0.65 2.16 -3.32
CA ALA A 296 -1.03 0.81 -3.70
C ALA A 296 -0.46 0.47 -5.08
N SER A 297 0.13 -0.73 -5.23
CA SER A 297 0.74 -1.16 -6.48
C SER A 297 0.26 -2.56 -6.85
N PHE A 298 -0.29 -2.68 -8.05
CA PHE A 298 -0.81 -3.93 -8.63
C PHE A 298 -0.03 -4.22 -9.90
N ASN A 299 0.95 -5.11 -9.83
CA ASN A 299 1.89 -5.37 -10.89
C ASN A 299 2.65 -4.07 -11.29
N ARG A 300 2.46 -3.55 -12.49
CA ARG A 300 3.06 -2.29 -12.97
C ARG A 300 2.19 -1.06 -12.70
N PHE A 301 0.90 -1.25 -12.48
CA PHE A 301 -0.01 -0.15 -12.18
C PHE A 301 0.11 0.29 -10.73
N THR A 302 0.13 1.58 -10.49
CA THR A 302 0.27 2.15 -9.15
C THR A 302 -0.69 3.31 -8.96
N MET A 303 -1.29 3.39 -7.77
CA MET A 303 -2.17 4.47 -7.35
C MET A 303 -1.74 4.99 -5.98
N THR A 304 -1.98 6.27 -5.74
CA THR A 304 -1.74 6.90 -4.43
C THR A 304 -2.93 7.71 -3.98
N ALA A 305 -3.11 7.77 -2.67
CA ALA A 305 -4.03 8.68 -2.00
C ALA A 305 -3.31 9.29 -0.80
N SER A 306 -3.31 10.62 -0.71
CA SER A 306 -2.65 11.33 0.37
C SER A 306 -3.43 12.58 0.79
N THR A 307 -3.05 13.09 1.95
CA THR A 307 -3.48 14.39 2.45
C THR A 307 -2.27 15.27 2.64
N ILE A 308 -2.35 16.49 2.14
CA ILE A 308 -1.30 17.52 2.26
C ILE A 308 -1.88 18.65 3.09
N THR A 309 -1.11 19.16 4.06
CA THR A 309 -1.45 20.41 4.76
C THR A 309 -0.37 21.44 4.58
N ILE A 310 -0.76 22.72 4.42
CA ILE A 310 0.14 23.86 4.33
C ILE A 310 -0.05 24.71 5.60
N ALA A 311 1.03 24.91 6.36
CA ALA A 311 1.05 25.65 7.63
C ALA A 311 0.01 25.17 8.67
N GLY A 312 -0.49 23.92 8.54
CA GLY A 312 -1.56 23.37 9.40
C GLY A 312 -2.93 24.02 9.19
N LYS A 313 -3.08 24.93 8.22
CA LYS A 313 -4.33 25.70 7.98
C LYS A 313 -5.05 25.30 6.70
N GLN A 314 -4.32 25.05 5.64
CA GLN A 314 -4.88 24.64 4.34
C GLN A 314 -4.71 23.13 4.17
N TRP A 315 -5.81 22.42 3.88
CA TRP A 315 -5.82 20.97 3.66
C TRP A 315 -6.20 20.64 2.24
N GLN A 316 -5.50 19.67 1.65
CA GLN A 316 -5.70 19.21 0.28
C GLN A 316 -5.75 17.69 0.28
N GLY A 317 -6.75 17.10 -0.39
CA GLY A 317 -6.79 15.69 -0.70
C GLY A 317 -6.13 15.43 -2.04
N CYS A 318 -5.20 14.50 -2.11
CA CYS A 318 -4.46 14.18 -3.32
C CYS A 318 -4.68 12.73 -3.73
N ILE A 319 -4.92 12.50 -5.02
CA ILE A 319 -4.95 11.17 -5.64
C ILE A 319 -3.97 11.15 -6.81
N GLY A 320 -3.38 9.99 -7.07
CA GLY A 320 -2.45 9.84 -8.18
C GLY A 320 -2.51 8.47 -8.83
N LEU A 321 -2.17 8.44 -10.11
CA LEU A 321 -2.08 7.23 -10.93
C LEU A 321 -0.74 7.20 -11.64
N GLY A 322 -0.16 6.02 -11.78
CA GLY A 322 1.13 5.88 -12.43
C GLY A 322 1.63 4.45 -12.55
N ILE A 323 2.92 4.32 -12.67
CA ILE A 323 3.57 3.05 -12.95
C ILE A 323 4.69 2.74 -11.96
N LYS A 324 4.88 1.45 -11.70
CA LYS A 324 6.07 0.89 -11.11
C LYS A 324 7.03 0.50 -12.24
N ILE A 325 8.26 1.01 -12.21
CA ILE A 325 9.25 0.81 -13.27
C ILE A 325 10.04 -0.49 -13.02
N PHE A 326 10.39 -0.79 -11.76
CA PHE A 326 11.12 -1.99 -11.32
C PHE A 326 10.46 -2.62 -10.10
#